data_fa90ded340bc345c73868c8d8b7822c1
#
_entry.id   fa90ded340bc345c73868c8d8b7822c1
#
_cell.length_a   1.000
_cell.length_b   1.000
_cell.length_c   1.000
_cell.angle_alpha   90.00
_cell.angle_beta   90.00
_cell.angle_gamma   90.00
#
_symmetry.space_group_name_H-M   'P 1'
#
loop_
_entity.id
_entity.type
_entity.pdbx_description
1 polymer ?
#
loop_
_entity_poly.entity_id
_entity_poly.type
_entity_poly.pdbx_seq_one_letter_code
_entity_poly.pdbx_strand_id
1 'polypeptide(L)'
;FLPSVLARGEYLKKRLLELSARHGLKGERGSGLLRALILDDERGPAIVQAALTMEPQGVLLNSPRPNLLRFMPALNVSEAEIDQMIDALDILLKK
;
A
#
# COMPACT_ATOMS: atom_id res chain seq x y z
N PHE A 1 -16.39 -15.84 3.82
CA PHE A 1 -15.02 -15.36 4.08
C PHE A 1 -14.30 -14.92 2.81
N LEU A 2 -14.28 -15.80 1.80
CA LEU A 2 -13.58 -15.48 0.56
C LEU A 2 -14.11 -14.23 -0.14
N PRO A 3 -15.43 -14.01 -0.26
CA PRO A 3 -15.93 -12.77 -0.85
C PRO A 3 -15.44 -11.52 -0.11
N SER A 4 -15.32 -11.57 1.22
CA SER A 4 -14.80 -10.43 1.99
C SER A 4 -13.33 -10.16 1.67
N VAL A 5 -12.53 -11.22 1.50
CA VAL A 5 -11.12 -11.08 1.13
C VAL A 5 -10.99 -10.44 -0.25
N LEU A 6 -11.81 -10.88 -1.21
CA LEU A 6 -11.79 -10.31 -2.54
C LEU A 6 -12.21 -8.84 -2.54
N ALA A 7 -13.23 -8.51 -1.75
CA ALA A 7 -13.69 -7.12 -1.63
C ALA A 7 -12.61 -6.23 -1.04
N ARG A 8 -11.90 -6.70 -0.03
CA ARG A 8 -10.78 -5.93 0.57
C ARG A 8 -9.65 -5.76 -0.42
N GLY A 9 -9.36 -6.77 -1.23
CA GLY A 9 -8.33 -6.67 -2.27
C GLY A 9 -8.67 -5.63 -3.32
N GLU A 10 -9.92 -5.59 -3.75
CA GLU A 10 -10.38 -4.58 -4.70
C GLU A 10 -10.35 -3.18 -4.09
N TYR A 11 -10.71 -3.05 -2.83
CA TYR A 11 -10.64 -1.78 -2.13
C TYR A 11 -9.20 -1.28 -2.02
N LEU A 12 -8.27 -2.17 -1.65
CA LEU A 12 -6.86 -1.81 -1.57
C LEU A 12 -6.34 -1.37 -2.94
N LYS A 13 -6.68 -2.10 -4.00
CA LYS A 13 -6.29 -1.75 -5.36
C LYS A 13 -6.78 -0.34 -5.71
N LYS A 14 -8.05 -0.06 -5.44
CA LYS A 14 -8.65 1.24 -5.73
C LYS A 14 -7.89 2.36 -5.02
N ARG A 15 -7.62 2.16 -3.72
CA ARG A 15 -6.92 3.18 -2.94
C ARG A 15 -5.49 3.39 -3.44
N LEU A 16 -4.79 2.32 -3.81
CA LEU A 16 -3.44 2.43 -4.35
C LEU A 16 -3.41 3.14 -5.70
N LEU A 17 -4.41 2.90 -6.55
CA LEU A 17 -4.51 3.62 -7.81
C LEU A 17 -4.77 5.11 -7.61
N GLU A 18 -5.60 5.45 -6.63
CA GLU A 18 -5.83 6.86 -6.28
C GLU A 18 -4.53 7.52 -5.79
N LEU A 19 -3.78 6.81 -4.96
CA LEU A 19 -2.51 7.31 -4.44
C LEU A 19 -1.49 7.49 -5.56
N SER A 20 -1.44 6.52 -6.47
CA SER A 20 -0.56 6.59 -7.64
C SER A 20 -0.86 7.82 -8.49
N ALA A 21 -2.13 8.07 -8.77
CA ALA A 21 -2.53 9.22 -9.56
C ALA A 21 -2.18 10.53 -8.87
N ARG A 22 -2.36 10.58 -7.54
CA ARG A 22 -2.10 11.79 -6.76
C ARG A 22 -0.62 12.18 -6.76
N HIS A 23 0.27 11.18 -6.75
CA HIS A 23 1.70 11.43 -6.65
C HIS A 23 2.45 11.20 -7.96
N GLY A 24 1.74 10.95 -9.07
CA GLY A 24 2.38 10.74 -10.35
C GLY A 24 3.22 9.48 -10.42
N LEU A 25 2.80 8.44 -9.73
CA LEU A 25 3.52 7.17 -9.69
C LEU A 25 3.19 6.33 -10.93
N LYS A 26 3.83 5.17 -11.04
CA LYS A 26 3.73 4.35 -12.24
C LYS A 26 2.64 3.29 -12.19
N GLY A 27 1.79 3.32 -11.17
CA GLY A 27 0.63 2.47 -11.11
C GLY A 27 0.72 1.41 -10.01
N GLU A 28 -0.15 0.42 -10.12
CA GLU A 28 -0.34 -0.62 -9.12
C GLU A 28 -0.47 -1.95 -9.86
N ARG A 29 -0.07 -3.02 -9.21
CA ARG A 29 -0.31 -4.36 -9.75
C ARG A 29 -0.42 -5.36 -8.61
N GLY A 30 -0.98 -6.51 -8.90
CA GLY A 30 -1.10 -7.58 -7.91
C GLY A 30 -2.32 -8.43 -8.15
N SER A 31 -2.60 -9.28 -7.17
CA SER A 31 -3.70 -10.21 -7.20
C SER A 31 -4.26 -10.36 -5.79
N GLY A 32 -5.59 -10.26 -5.67
CA GLY A 32 -6.23 -10.34 -4.37
C GLY A 32 -5.68 -9.30 -3.40
N LEU A 33 -5.25 -9.75 -2.22
CA LEU A 33 -4.66 -8.88 -1.20
C LEU A 33 -3.16 -8.65 -1.37
N LEU A 34 -2.51 -9.36 -2.31
CA LEU A 34 -1.11 -9.13 -2.60
C LEU A 34 -1.00 -8.03 -3.65
N ARG A 35 -0.68 -6.82 -3.21
CA ARG A 35 -0.65 -5.65 -4.06
C ARG A 35 0.71 -4.99 -4.02
N ALA A 36 1.05 -4.29 -5.09
CA ALA A 36 2.28 -3.53 -5.17
C ALA A 36 2.02 -2.18 -5.81
N LEU A 37 2.70 -1.16 -5.28
CA LEU A 37 2.68 0.18 -5.82
C LEU A 37 4.03 0.42 -6.52
N ILE A 38 3.98 0.86 -7.76
CA ILE A 38 5.20 1.07 -8.56
C ILE A 38 5.56 2.55 -8.46
N LEU A 39 6.71 2.81 -7.86
CA LEU A 39 7.19 4.18 -7.64
C LEU A 39 7.88 4.72 -8.90
N ASP A 40 8.02 6.03 -8.95
CA ASP A 40 8.73 6.70 -10.03
C ASP A 40 10.22 6.91 -9.71
N ASP A 41 10.67 6.47 -8.53
CA ASP A 41 12.05 6.59 -8.09
C ASP A 41 12.41 5.41 -7.18
N GLU A 42 13.53 5.54 -6.45
CA GLU A 42 14.05 4.46 -5.62
C GLU A 42 13.84 4.67 -4.12
N ARG A 43 12.78 5.37 -3.74
CA ARG A 43 12.48 5.67 -2.33
C ARG A 43 11.88 4.51 -1.53
N GLY A 44 11.63 3.36 -2.16
CA GLY A 44 10.94 2.26 -1.50
C GLY A 44 11.49 1.92 -0.12
N PRO A 45 12.80 1.61 0.02
CA PRO A 45 13.35 1.26 1.33
C PRO A 45 13.22 2.38 2.37
N ALA A 46 13.38 3.62 1.97
CA ALA A 46 13.25 4.75 2.90
C ALA A 46 11.80 4.89 3.39
N ILE A 47 10.84 4.67 2.50
CA ILE A 47 9.42 4.72 2.86
C ILE A 47 9.08 3.58 3.83
N VAL A 48 9.60 2.37 3.59
CA VAL A 48 9.38 1.25 4.50
C VAL A 48 9.93 1.56 5.89
N GLN A 49 11.13 2.11 5.98
CA GLN A 49 11.72 2.47 7.27
C GLN A 49 10.88 3.52 8.00
N ALA A 50 10.44 4.55 7.29
CA ALA A 50 9.61 5.58 7.89
C ALA A 50 8.27 5.02 8.34
N ALA A 51 7.69 4.10 7.58
CA ALA A 51 6.40 3.50 7.90
C ALA A 51 6.46 2.63 9.15
N LEU A 52 7.63 2.07 9.50
CA LEU A 52 7.78 1.24 10.69
C LEU A 52 7.52 2.03 11.98
N THR A 53 7.66 3.34 11.94
CA THR A 53 7.44 4.19 13.12
C THR A 53 6.05 4.78 13.15
N MET A 54 5.20 4.46 12.18
CA MET A 54 3.86 5.01 12.05
C MET A 54 2.80 3.92 12.27
N GLU A 55 1.66 4.32 12.81
CA GLU A 55 0.45 3.52 12.70
C GLU A 55 -0.09 3.70 11.28
N PRO A 56 -0.75 2.76 10.69
CA PRO A 56 -1.55 1.71 11.31
C PRO A 56 -0.88 0.36 11.40
N GLN A 57 -1.59 -0.57 12.05
CA GLN A 57 -1.25 -1.98 12.10
C GLN A 57 -2.09 -2.75 11.06
N GLY A 58 -1.78 -4.02 10.89
CA GLY A 58 -2.59 -4.91 10.07
C GLY A 58 -2.17 -5.03 8.62
N VAL A 59 -1.23 -4.19 8.17
CA VAL A 59 -0.72 -4.27 6.80
C VAL A 59 0.80 -4.35 6.86
N LEU A 60 1.36 -5.42 6.28
CA LEU A 60 2.80 -5.56 6.14
C LEU A 60 3.25 -4.86 4.87
N LEU A 61 4.34 -4.12 4.98
CA LEU A 61 4.88 -3.35 3.88
C LEU A 61 6.36 -3.70 3.72
N ASN A 62 6.78 -4.00 2.49
CA ASN A 62 8.19 -4.15 2.20
C ASN A 62 8.52 -3.59 0.82
N SER A 63 9.82 -3.53 0.52
CA SER A 63 10.29 -3.02 -0.76
C SER A 63 11.23 -4.06 -1.36
N PRO A 64 10.69 -5.03 -2.13
CA PRO A 64 11.55 -6.05 -2.75
C PRO A 64 12.48 -5.48 -3.80
N ARG A 65 12.14 -4.30 -4.35
CA ARG A 65 13.00 -3.53 -5.25
C ARG A 65 12.91 -2.07 -4.83
N PRO A 66 13.93 -1.25 -5.08
CA PRO A 66 13.91 0.15 -4.63
C PRO A 66 12.73 0.97 -5.16
N ASN A 67 12.19 0.61 -6.33
CA ASN A 67 11.07 1.33 -6.93
C ASN A 67 9.73 0.64 -6.70
N LEU A 68 9.64 -0.28 -5.74
CA LEU A 68 8.43 -1.08 -5.54
C LEU A 68 8.09 -1.17 -4.07
N LEU A 69 6.84 -0.88 -3.73
CA LEU A 69 6.29 -1.10 -2.40
C LEU A 69 5.29 -2.24 -2.49
N ARG A 70 5.49 -3.29 -1.71
CA ARG A 70 4.60 -4.44 -1.69
C ARG A 70 3.81 -4.49 -0.40
N PHE A 71 2.51 -4.72 -0.52
CA PHE A 71 1.55 -4.71 0.56
C PHE A 71 1.00 -6.11 0.79
N MET A 72 1.08 -6.59 2.02
CA MET A 72 0.63 -7.92 2.40
C MET A 72 -0.26 -7.80 3.64
N PRO A 73 -1.49 -7.30 3.48
CA PRO A 73 -2.37 -7.14 4.63
C PRO A 73 -2.82 -8.49 5.18
N ALA A 74 -3.17 -8.50 6.47
CA ALA A 74 -3.78 -9.68 7.07
C ALA A 74 -5.11 -9.97 6.39
N LEU A 75 -5.53 -11.24 6.39
CA LEU A 75 -6.79 -11.64 5.73
C LEU A 75 -8.01 -10.96 6.33
N ASN A 76 -7.94 -10.57 7.59
CA ASN A 76 -9.03 -9.90 8.29
C ASN A 76 -8.86 -8.38 8.36
N VAL A 77 -8.01 -7.81 7.50
CA VAL A 77 -7.79 -6.36 7.48
C VAL A 77 -9.11 -5.65 7.19
N SER A 78 -9.35 -4.53 7.88
CA SER A 78 -10.54 -3.71 7.66
C SER A 78 -10.25 -2.60 6.67
N GLU A 79 -11.32 -2.02 6.10
CA GLU A 79 -11.17 -0.84 5.24
C GLU A 79 -10.57 0.33 6.01
N ALA A 80 -10.92 0.47 7.29
CA ALA A 80 -10.35 1.54 8.13
C ALA A 80 -8.84 1.39 8.26
N GLU A 81 -8.34 0.16 8.42
CA GLU A 81 -6.91 -0.10 8.51
C GLU A 81 -6.22 0.19 7.18
N ILE A 82 -6.86 -0.16 6.07
CA ILE A 82 -6.34 0.18 4.74
C ILE A 82 -6.27 1.69 4.57
N ASP A 83 -7.32 2.40 4.96
CA ASP A 83 -7.36 3.86 4.86
C ASP A 83 -6.25 4.52 5.69
N GLN A 84 -6.01 4.03 6.89
CA GLN A 84 -4.95 4.55 7.75
C GLN A 84 -3.58 4.39 7.09
N MET A 85 -3.35 3.24 6.47
CA MET A 85 -2.09 2.98 5.77
C MET A 85 -1.94 3.89 4.55
N ILE A 86 -3.02 4.07 3.78
CA ILE A 86 -2.99 4.96 2.62
C ILE A 86 -2.71 6.40 3.05
N ASP A 87 -3.33 6.86 4.14
CA ASP A 87 -3.10 8.21 4.66
C ASP A 87 -1.65 8.39 5.08
N ALA A 88 -1.07 7.39 5.75
CA ALA A 88 0.34 7.43 6.14
C ALA A 88 1.26 7.51 4.93
N LEU A 89 0.98 6.71 3.90
CA LEU A 89 1.77 6.72 2.67
C LEU A 89 1.64 8.05 1.93
N ASP A 90 0.45 8.64 1.94
CA ASP A 90 0.24 9.93 1.31
C ASP A 90 1.17 10.98 1.90
N ILE A 91 1.34 10.96 3.22
CA ILE A 91 2.25 11.86 3.91
C ILE A 91 3.70 11.58 3.52
N LEU A 92 4.09 10.30 3.52
CA LEU A 92 5.47 9.92 3.22
C LEU A 92 5.84 10.22 1.77
N LEU A 93 4.91 10.03 0.84
CA LEU A 93 5.17 10.27 -0.58
C LEU A 93 5.28 11.75 -0.92
N LYS A 94 4.75 12.63 -0.08
CA LYS A 94 4.90 14.07 -0.29
C LYS A 94 6.32 14.57 -0.05
N LYS A 95 7.09 13.80 0.69
CA LYS A 95 8.47 14.15 1.01
C LYS A 95 9.40 13.63 -0.06
#